data_fb4722f4eb40bfdd7e5dfa839159fb1c
#
_entry.id   fb4722f4eb40bfdd7e5dfa839159fb1c
#
_cell.length_a   1.000
_cell.length_b   1.000
_cell.length_c   1.000
_cell.angle_alpha   90.00
_cell.angle_beta   90.00
_cell.angle_gamma   90.00
#
_symmetry.space_group_name_H-M   'P 1'
#
loop_
_entity.id
_entity.type
_entity.pdbx_description
1 polymer ?
#
loop_
_entity_poly.entity_id
_entity_poly.type
_entity_poly.pdbx_seq_one_letter_code
_entity_poly.pdbx_strand_id
1 'polypeptide(L)'
;MRGAMLALLTFALSLATFIEVLDSTVTNVAVPSIAGSLAVSNSQATWVISSYSVAAAIAVPLTGWLSQRIGEARLFVWSVLLFTLTSLLCGMAGNLELLVVCRAMQGLCSGPMVPLSQAILLRAFPPERRVLALALWAMTVLLAPIFGPVLGGWIIDQFSWPWIFFINLPIGLFAFAACAALLRREPPDPHQPPMDVMGIVLLVVGVGALQGVLDLGRDHGWFDSSLIVGLSLIAALALVSLLIWESAEPYPVIDLSLFRDRTFSFGVAIISLGMVSFSVIGVIFPLWLQTVMGYTAFQAGLTVAPLGILALVFSMLVGMFLDRFDARVVTSFGFLVFFAVLSWDAHFTLTMSFWQIVTPTFIQGIGLPCFFIPLSAAILSRVPNEKLAAASGLSNFLRTLSAAFGTALSVTWWDNRAAHHYGNIAQSEIGRAHV
;
A
#
# COMPACT_ATOMS: atom_id res chain seq x y z
N MET A 1 -4.52 -25.53 -15.48
CA MET A 1 -5.89 -24.94 -15.69
C MET A 1 -6.13 -24.67 -17.15
N ARG A 2 -7.38 -24.79 -17.67
CA ARG A 2 -7.73 -24.39 -19.04
C ARG A 2 -7.77 -22.87 -19.15
N GLY A 3 -7.50 -22.27 -20.32
CA GLY A 3 -7.33 -20.84 -20.49
C GLY A 3 -8.43 -19.95 -19.88
N ALA A 4 -9.72 -20.30 -20.06
CA ALA A 4 -10.84 -19.55 -19.51
C ALA A 4 -10.89 -19.59 -17.96
N MET A 5 -10.56 -20.72 -17.34
CA MET A 5 -10.49 -20.84 -15.86
C MET A 5 -9.33 -20.03 -15.29
N LEU A 6 -8.18 -19.98 -16.00
CA LEU A 6 -7.03 -19.18 -15.59
C LEU A 6 -7.37 -17.68 -15.69
N ALA A 7 -8.05 -17.26 -16.77
CA ALA A 7 -8.48 -15.87 -16.93
C ALA A 7 -9.47 -15.44 -15.82
N LEU A 8 -10.45 -16.29 -15.49
CA LEU A 8 -11.41 -16.01 -14.43
C LEU A 8 -10.73 -15.95 -13.04
N LEU A 9 -9.78 -16.86 -12.76
CA LEU A 9 -9.01 -16.83 -11.53
C LEU A 9 -8.17 -15.56 -11.44
N THR A 10 -7.45 -15.20 -12.51
CA THR A 10 -6.66 -13.97 -12.57
C THR A 10 -7.55 -12.76 -12.30
N PHE A 11 -8.71 -12.68 -12.94
CA PHE A 11 -9.66 -11.58 -12.74
C PHE A 11 -10.17 -11.52 -11.29
N ALA A 12 -10.54 -12.65 -10.69
CA ALA A 12 -11.03 -12.70 -9.31
C ALA A 12 -9.95 -12.30 -8.28
N LEU A 13 -8.71 -12.79 -8.44
CA LEU A 13 -7.57 -12.43 -7.60
C LEU A 13 -7.22 -10.94 -7.74
N SER A 14 -7.20 -10.43 -8.97
CA SER A 14 -6.96 -9.02 -9.27
C SER A 14 -8.05 -8.13 -8.68
N LEU A 15 -9.31 -8.54 -8.79
CA LEU A 15 -10.44 -7.79 -8.26
C LEU A 15 -10.43 -7.73 -6.73
N ALA A 16 -10.09 -8.84 -6.05
CA ALA A 16 -9.93 -8.85 -4.60
C ALA A 16 -8.80 -7.91 -4.14
N THR A 17 -7.66 -7.92 -4.84
CA THR A 17 -6.56 -6.98 -4.57
C THR A 17 -6.95 -5.53 -4.86
N PHE A 18 -7.71 -5.31 -5.94
CA PHE A 18 -8.20 -3.98 -6.31
C PHE A 18 -9.08 -3.37 -5.22
N ILE A 19 -10.08 -4.11 -4.70
CA ILE A 19 -10.97 -3.58 -3.65
C ILE A 19 -10.23 -3.32 -2.34
N GLU A 20 -9.24 -4.13 -2.00
CA GLU A 20 -8.41 -3.91 -0.80
C GLU A 20 -7.62 -2.60 -0.90
N VAL A 21 -6.92 -2.36 -2.01
CA VAL A 21 -6.16 -1.13 -2.23
C VAL A 21 -7.09 0.08 -2.43
N LEU A 22 -8.23 -0.12 -3.09
CA LEU A 22 -9.25 0.92 -3.27
C LEU A 22 -9.82 1.36 -1.93
N ASP A 23 -10.20 0.42 -1.05
CA ASP A 23 -10.77 0.69 0.27
C ASP A 23 -9.86 1.58 1.13
N SER A 24 -8.56 1.30 1.11
CA SER A 24 -7.57 2.10 1.84
C SER A 24 -7.49 3.55 1.33
N THR A 25 -7.63 3.77 0.03
CA THR A 25 -7.50 5.10 -0.60
C THR A 25 -8.79 5.91 -0.60
N VAL A 26 -9.95 5.26 -0.77
CA VAL A 26 -11.28 5.90 -0.68
C VAL A 26 -11.54 6.43 0.73
N THR A 27 -11.14 5.68 1.76
CA THR A 27 -11.32 6.08 3.16
C THR A 27 -10.61 7.40 3.49
N ASN A 28 -9.45 7.68 2.87
CA ASN A 28 -8.72 8.93 3.09
C ASN A 28 -9.55 10.18 2.73
N VAL A 29 -10.34 10.09 1.67
CA VAL A 29 -11.21 11.19 1.22
C VAL A 29 -12.45 11.34 2.13
N ALA A 30 -12.86 10.25 2.78
CA ALA A 30 -14.07 10.20 3.59
C ALA A 30 -13.91 10.78 5.02
N VAL A 31 -12.68 10.97 5.50
CA VAL A 31 -12.42 11.40 6.91
C VAL A 31 -13.21 12.62 7.33
N PRO A 32 -13.27 13.74 6.56
CA PRO A 32 -14.06 14.90 6.98
C PRO A 32 -15.57 14.62 7.07
N SER A 33 -16.11 13.80 6.16
CA SER A 33 -17.51 13.40 6.14
C SER A 33 -17.86 12.48 7.32
N ILE A 34 -16.96 11.55 7.67
CA ILE A 34 -17.07 10.68 8.84
C ILE A 34 -17.04 11.52 10.11
N ALA A 35 -16.10 12.46 10.24
CA ALA A 35 -15.96 13.35 11.38
C ALA A 35 -17.23 14.17 11.61
N GLY A 36 -17.76 14.80 10.56
CA GLY A 36 -19.00 15.57 10.62
C GLY A 36 -20.22 14.71 11.00
N SER A 37 -20.33 13.52 10.39
CA SER A 37 -21.46 12.61 10.62
C SER A 37 -21.48 11.99 12.03
N LEU A 38 -20.32 11.66 12.58
CA LEU A 38 -20.18 11.06 13.91
C LEU A 38 -19.97 12.10 15.02
N ALA A 39 -20.00 13.41 14.68
CA ALA A 39 -19.79 14.53 15.59
C ALA A 39 -18.46 14.45 16.39
N VAL A 40 -17.37 14.07 15.71
CA VAL A 40 -16.02 13.96 16.26
C VAL A 40 -15.05 14.91 15.54
N SER A 41 -13.88 15.17 16.12
CA SER A 41 -12.87 15.99 15.45
C SER A 41 -12.22 15.23 14.25
N ASN A 42 -11.68 15.98 13.28
CA ASN A 42 -10.94 15.38 12.16
C ASN A 42 -9.75 14.54 12.68
N SER A 43 -9.06 15.00 13.72
CA SER A 43 -7.96 14.25 14.33
C SER A 43 -8.43 12.91 14.94
N GLN A 44 -9.62 12.87 15.55
CA GLN A 44 -10.19 11.61 16.03
C GLN A 44 -10.59 10.69 14.86
N ALA A 45 -11.17 11.26 13.80
CA ALA A 45 -11.59 10.47 12.63
C ALA A 45 -10.42 9.85 11.86
N THR A 46 -9.18 10.38 11.97
CA THR A 46 -7.99 9.76 11.36
C THR A 46 -7.69 8.36 11.92
N TRP A 47 -8.16 8.04 13.13
CA TRP A 47 -8.05 6.68 13.68
C TRP A 47 -8.69 5.60 12.79
N VAL A 48 -9.66 5.98 11.96
CA VAL A 48 -10.30 5.08 10.97
C VAL A 48 -9.26 4.59 9.93
N ILE A 49 -8.31 5.45 9.57
CA ILE A 49 -7.20 5.11 8.65
C ILE A 49 -6.10 4.36 9.41
N SER A 50 -5.63 4.94 10.52
CA SER A 50 -4.50 4.41 11.28
C SER A 50 -4.75 3.01 11.83
N SER A 51 -5.96 2.73 12.35
CA SER A 51 -6.31 1.40 12.87
C SER A 51 -6.25 0.31 11.78
N TYR A 52 -6.71 0.62 10.57
CA TYR A 52 -6.59 -0.28 9.43
C TYR A 52 -5.12 -0.48 9.03
N SER A 53 -4.37 0.60 8.88
CA SER A 53 -2.97 0.58 8.44
C SER A 53 -2.07 -0.19 9.40
N VAL A 54 -2.21 0.05 10.71
CA VAL A 54 -1.46 -0.69 11.75
C VAL A 54 -1.80 -2.18 11.69
N ALA A 55 -3.08 -2.52 11.63
CA ALA A 55 -3.53 -3.91 11.59
C ALA A 55 -3.07 -4.64 10.32
N ALA A 56 -3.16 -3.99 9.16
CA ALA A 56 -2.67 -4.53 7.90
C ALA A 56 -1.13 -4.69 7.92
N ALA A 57 -0.38 -3.70 8.43
CA ALA A 57 1.07 -3.77 8.55
C ALA A 57 1.53 -4.96 9.42
N ILE A 58 0.78 -5.30 10.46
CA ILE A 58 1.03 -6.49 11.29
C ILE A 58 0.70 -7.78 10.53
N ALA A 59 -0.40 -7.82 9.78
CA ALA A 59 -0.88 -9.03 9.12
C ALA A 59 -0.08 -9.42 7.86
N VAL A 60 0.46 -8.44 7.13
CA VAL A 60 1.22 -8.69 5.88
C VAL A 60 2.42 -9.62 6.10
N PRO A 61 3.34 -9.39 7.05
CA PRO A 61 4.48 -10.28 7.27
C PRO A 61 4.08 -11.66 7.80
N LEU A 62 2.95 -11.76 8.51
CA LEU A 62 2.40 -13.05 9.00
C LEU A 62 1.87 -13.95 7.87
N THR A 63 1.70 -13.43 6.65
CA THR A 63 1.11 -14.16 5.53
C THR A 63 1.83 -15.45 5.22
N GLY A 64 3.16 -15.46 5.24
CA GLY A 64 3.97 -16.66 4.97
C GLY A 64 3.70 -17.76 5.98
N TRP A 65 3.75 -17.44 7.24
CA TRP A 65 3.49 -18.34 8.35
C TRP A 65 2.03 -18.86 8.36
N LEU A 66 1.06 -17.95 8.19
CA LEU A 66 -0.36 -18.32 8.11
C LEU A 66 -0.64 -19.23 6.90
N SER A 67 -0.01 -18.98 5.76
CA SER A 67 -0.20 -19.77 4.55
C SER A 67 0.31 -21.20 4.69
N GLN A 68 1.38 -21.43 5.42
CA GLN A 68 1.89 -22.77 5.74
C GLN A 68 0.93 -23.54 6.64
N ARG A 69 0.24 -22.88 7.58
CA ARG A 69 -0.69 -23.53 8.51
C ARG A 69 -2.08 -23.79 7.94
N ILE A 70 -2.64 -22.81 7.28
CA ILE A 70 -4.03 -22.84 6.80
C ILE A 70 -4.11 -23.33 5.36
N GLY A 71 -3.00 -23.18 4.61
CA GLY A 71 -2.94 -23.34 3.16
C GLY A 71 -3.25 -22.01 2.45
N GLU A 72 -2.49 -21.68 1.40
CA GLU A 72 -2.60 -20.40 0.69
C GLU A 72 -4.01 -20.12 0.15
N ALA A 73 -4.61 -21.13 -0.52
CA ALA A 73 -5.94 -21.00 -1.10
C ALA A 73 -7.02 -20.74 -0.04
N ARG A 74 -6.95 -21.46 1.09
CA ARG A 74 -7.91 -21.27 2.19
C ARG A 74 -7.72 -19.91 2.85
N LEU A 75 -6.47 -19.54 3.15
CA LEU A 75 -6.16 -18.25 3.77
C LEU A 75 -6.67 -17.11 2.89
N PHE A 76 -6.40 -17.14 1.59
CA PHE A 76 -6.86 -16.11 0.66
C PHE A 76 -8.39 -16.00 0.62
N VAL A 77 -9.10 -17.14 0.46
CA VAL A 77 -10.56 -17.16 0.40
C VAL A 77 -11.19 -16.64 1.68
N TRP A 78 -10.66 -17.03 2.85
CA TRP A 78 -11.14 -16.52 4.13
C TRP A 78 -10.82 -15.03 4.32
N SER A 79 -9.63 -14.58 3.90
CA SER A 79 -9.26 -13.17 3.96
C SER A 79 -10.22 -12.30 3.15
N VAL A 80 -10.56 -12.70 1.92
CA VAL A 80 -11.53 -11.97 1.08
C VAL A 80 -12.92 -11.95 1.71
N LEU A 81 -13.39 -13.09 2.24
CA LEU A 81 -14.72 -13.15 2.88
C LEU A 81 -14.77 -12.26 4.13
N LEU A 82 -13.79 -12.41 5.03
CA LEU A 82 -13.74 -11.67 6.29
C LEU A 82 -13.53 -10.16 6.03
N PHE A 83 -12.70 -9.79 5.05
CA PHE A 83 -12.58 -8.39 4.60
C PHE A 83 -13.93 -7.83 4.14
N THR A 84 -14.68 -8.60 3.36
CA THR A 84 -15.99 -8.18 2.85
C THR A 84 -17.01 -8.04 3.98
N LEU A 85 -17.03 -8.98 4.94
CA LEU A 85 -17.92 -8.93 6.11
C LEU A 85 -17.57 -7.77 7.06
N THR A 86 -16.27 -7.55 7.31
CA THR A 86 -15.84 -6.42 8.14
C THR A 86 -16.09 -5.09 7.45
N SER A 87 -16.02 -5.02 6.12
CA SER A 87 -16.45 -3.86 5.35
C SER A 87 -17.93 -3.54 5.55
N LEU A 88 -18.80 -4.57 5.54
CA LEU A 88 -20.21 -4.39 5.89
C LEU A 88 -20.37 -3.81 7.29
N LEU A 89 -19.64 -4.33 8.28
CA LEU A 89 -19.69 -3.83 9.64
C LEU A 89 -19.20 -2.38 9.77
N CYS A 90 -18.15 -2.00 9.02
CA CYS A 90 -17.68 -0.62 8.94
C CYS A 90 -18.78 0.32 8.43
N GLY A 91 -19.48 -0.07 7.36
CA GLY A 91 -20.59 0.74 6.82
C GLY A 91 -21.83 0.83 7.74
N MET A 92 -21.97 -0.11 8.67
CA MET A 92 -23.06 -0.12 9.66
C MET A 92 -22.66 0.53 11.00
N ALA A 93 -21.43 0.99 11.16
CA ALA A 93 -20.95 1.55 12.42
C ALA A 93 -21.65 2.87 12.75
N GLY A 94 -22.29 2.93 13.92
CA GLY A 94 -23.02 4.10 14.40
C GLY A 94 -22.19 5.06 15.26
N ASN A 95 -20.95 4.72 15.59
CA ASN A 95 -20.03 5.57 16.35
C ASN A 95 -18.57 5.30 15.93
N LEU A 96 -17.66 6.22 16.30
CA LEU A 96 -16.25 6.13 15.92
C LEU A 96 -15.56 4.90 16.50
N GLU A 97 -15.83 4.54 17.75
CA GLU A 97 -15.16 3.43 18.42
C GLU A 97 -15.43 2.11 17.72
N LEU A 98 -16.70 1.83 17.39
CA LEU A 98 -17.09 0.64 16.63
C LEU A 98 -16.44 0.65 15.24
N LEU A 99 -16.44 1.80 14.56
CA LEU A 99 -15.82 1.93 13.24
C LEU A 99 -14.31 1.63 13.30
N VAL A 100 -13.58 2.15 14.29
CA VAL A 100 -12.15 1.90 14.50
C VAL A 100 -11.87 0.42 14.76
N VAL A 101 -12.68 -0.24 15.60
CA VAL A 101 -12.54 -1.68 15.84
C VAL A 101 -12.79 -2.49 14.57
N CYS A 102 -13.87 -2.19 13.83
CA CYS A 102 -14.17 -2.86 12.57
C CYS A 102 -13.05 -2.63 11.53
N ARG A 103 -12.46 -1.44 11.48
CA ARG A 103 -11.33 -1.11 10.60
C ARG A 103 -10.08 -1.90 10.98
N ALA A 104 -9.77 -2.03 12.26
CA ALA A 104 -8.66 -2.88 12.71
C ALA A 104 -8.87 -4.34 12.29
N MET A 105 -10.07 -4.88 12.48
CA MET A 105 -10.41 -6.24 12.01
C MET A 105 -10.29 -6.37 10.48
N GLN A 106 -10.76 -5.37 9.74
CA GLN A 106 -10.66 -5.33 8.28
C GLN A 106 -9.21 -5.30 7.83
N GLY A 107 -8.34 -4.51 8.48
CA GLY A 107 -6.91 -4.45 8.22
C GLY A 107 -6.20 -5.80 8.45
N LEU A 108 -6.52 -6.51 9.54
CA LEU A 108 -5.99 -7.87 9.78
C LEU A 108 -6.38 -8.85 8.67
N CYS A 109 -7.62 -8.75 8.18
CA CYS A 109 -8.11 -9.63 7.12
C CYS A 109 -7.52 -9.27 5.75
N SER A 110 -7.24 -8.00 5.49
CA SER A 110 -6.70 -7.51 4.22
C SER A 110 -5.22 -7.86 4.02
N GLY A 111 -4.42 -7.87 5.09
CA GLY A 111 -2.96 -8.04 5.01
C GLY A 111 -2.49 -9.21 4.13
N PRO A 112 -3.08 -10.41 4.22
CA PRO A 112 -2.71 -11.52 3.36
C PRO A 112 -3.16 -11.40 1.89
N MET A 113 -4.12 -10.52 1.54
CA MET A 113 -4.76 -10.52 0.22
C MET A 113 -3.77 -10.16 -0.90
N VAL A 114 -3.02 -9.07 -0.75
CA VAL A 114 -2.04 -8.62 -1.76
C VAL A 114 -0.93 -9.65 -1.98
N PRO A 115 -0.18 -10.10 -0.94
CA PRO A 115 0.91 -11.05 -1.15
C PRO A 115 0.45 -12.43 -1.62
N LEU A 116 -0.69 -12.94 -1.14
CA LEU A 116 -1.19 -14.23 -1.58
C LEU A 116 -1.73 -14.19 -3.02
N SER A 117 -2.41 -13.10 -3.42
CA SER A 117 -2.84 -12.96 -4.81
C SER A 117 -1.66 -13.04 -5.77
N GLN A 118 -0.55 -12.36 -5.43
CA GLN A 118 0.69 -12.39 -6.18
C GLN A 118 1.29 -13.81 -6.23
N ALA A 119 1.42 -14.49 -5.08
CA ALA A 119 1.97 -15.83 -4.99
C ALA A 119 1.13 -16.87 -5.76
N ILE A 120 -0.19 -16.82 -5.59
CA ILE A 120 -1.14 -17.71 -6.28
C ILE A 120 -1.09 -17.51 -7.79
N LEU A 121 -1.03 -16.26 -8.26
CA LEU A 121 -0.89 -15.97 -9.69
C LEU A 121 0.41 -16.54 -10.27
N LEU A 122 1.55 -16.34 -9.59
CA LEU A 122 2.83 -16.88 -10.02
C LEU A 122 2.85 -18.41 -10.11
N ARG A 123 2.12 -19.10 -9.23
CA ARG A 123 1.97 -20.56 -9.29
C ARG A 123 0.98 -21.03 -10.36
N ALA A 124 -0.06 -20.26 -10.61
CA ALA A 124 -1.09 -20.61 -11.59
C ALA A 124 -0.61 -20.49 -13.04
N PHE A 125 0.34 -19.57 -13.29
CA PHE A 125 0.90 -19.34 -14.63
C PHE A 125 2.15 -20.19 -14.88
N PRO A 126 2.36 -20.68 -16.13
CA PRO A 126 3.59 -21.36 -16.50
C PRO A 126 4.79 -20.38 -16.41
N PRO A 127 6.03 -20.88 -16.18
CA PRO A 127 7.21 -20.04 -15.95
C PRO A 127 7.41 -18.97 -17.03
N GLU A 128 7.14 -19.28 -18.30
CA GLU A 128 7.30 -18.39 -19.45
C GLU A 128 6.32 -17.22 -19.45
N ARG A 129 5.24 -17.29 -18.65
CA ARG A 129 4.20 -16.26 -18.57
C ARG A 129 4.07 -15.62 -17.19
N ARG A 130 5.00 -15.87 -16.29
CA ARG A 130 4.97 -15.29 -14.92
C ARG A 130 5.08 -13.77 -14.91
N VAL A 131 5.86 -13.21 -15.84
CA VAL A 131 5.95 -11.75 -16.01
C VAL A 131 4.61 -11.15 -16.41
N LEU A 132 3.90 -11.81 -17.34
CA LEU A 132 2.55 -11.37 -17.71
C LEU A 132 1.58 -11.45 -16.52
N ALA A 133 1.65 -12.49 -15.70
CA ALA A 133 0.84 -12.61 -14.49
C ALA A 133 1.10 -11.46 -13.52
N LEU A 134 2.38 -11.12 -13.29
CA LEU A 134 2.75 -9.98 -12.45
C LEU A 134 2.33 -8.64 -13.04
N ALA A 135 2.37 -8.50 -14.38
CA ALA A 135 1.88 -7.28 -15.04
C ALA A 135 0.37 -7.09 -14.84
N LEU A 136 -0.42 -8.15 -15.01
CA LEU A 136 -1.87 -8.12 -14.78
C LEU A 136 -2.19 -7.80 -13.31
N TRP A 137 -1.45 -8.38 -12.37
CA TRP A 137 -1.57 -8.08 -10.95
C TRP A 137 -1.16 -6.62 -10.64
N ALA A 138 -0.03 -6.17 -11.18
CA ALA A 138 0.46 -4.80 -10.95
C ALA A 138 -0.52 -3.74 -11.47
N MET A 139 -1.20 -4.00 -12.60
CA MET A 139 -2.25 -3.09 -13.11
C MET A 139 -3.31 -2.79 -12.05
N THR A 140 -3.78 -3.79 -11.32
CA THR A 140 -4.81 -3.60 -10.29
C THR A 140 -4.29 -2.79 -9.10
N VAL A 141 -3.08 -3.10 -8.62
CA VAL A 141 -2.44 -2.39 -7.51
C VAL A 141 -2.11 -0.93 -7.85
N LEU A 142 -1.74 -0.67 -9.11
CA LEU A 142 -1.39 0.68 -9.57
C LEU A 142 -2.62 1.55 -9.88
N LEU A 143 -3.71 0.94 -10.35
CA LEU A 143 -4.93 1.68 -10.72
C LEU A 143 -5.81 2.00 -9.51
N ALA A 144 -5.86 1.13 -8.51
CA ALA A 144 -6.73 1.31 -7.36
C ALA A 144 -6.52 2.65 -6.62
N PRO A 145 -5.28 3.11 -6.32
CA PRO A 145 -5.06 4.40 -5.68
C PRO A 145 -5.52 5.61 -6.52
N ILE A 146 -5.56 5.45 -7.84
CA ILE A 146 -6.00 6.50 -8.76
C ILE A 146 -7.51 6.63 -8.76
N PHE A 147 -8.21 5.49 -8.76
CA PHE A 147 -9.67 5.47 -8.69
C PHE A 147 -10.22 5.85 -7.33
N GLY A 148 -9.46 5.61 -6.24
CA GLY A 148 -9.89 5.84 -4.87
C GLY A 148 -10.45 7.24 -4.61
N PRO A 149 -9.66 8.32 -4.80
CA PRO A 149 -10.14 9.68 -4.58
C PRO A 149 -11.32 10.08 -5.47
N VAL A 150 -11.34 9.65 -6.73
CA VAL A 150 -12.42 9.96 -7.69
C VAL A 150 -13.72 9.27 -7.30
N LEU A 151 -13.66 7.96 -7.06
CA LEU A 151 -14.83 7.18 -6.63
C LEU A 151 -15.28 7.57 -5.23
N GLY A 152 -14.35 7.78 -4.31
CA GLY A 152 -14.65 8.17 -2.94
C GLY A 152 -15.34 9.52 -2.87
N GLY A 153 -14.82 10.52 -3.56
CA GLY A 153 -15.44 11.83 -3.68
C GLY A 153 -16.85 11.74 -4.27
N TRP A 154 -17.00 11.04 -5.39
CA TRP A 154 -18.32 10.86 -6.02
C TRP A 154 -19.34 10.14 -5.11
N ILE A 155 -18.91 9.08 -4.41
CA ILE A 155 -19.80 8.35 -3.49
C ILE A 155 -20.25 9.25 -2.34
N ILE A 156 -19.32 10.03 -1.76
CA ILE A 156 -19.62 10.90 -0.63
C ILE A 156 -20.56 12.04 -1.05
N ASP A 157 -20.37 12.61 -2.23
CA ASP A 157 -21.18 13.70 -2.75
C ASP A 157 -22.60 13.27 -3.13
N GLN A 158 -22.76 12.03 -3.68
CA GLN A 158 -24.06 11.54 -4.16
C GLN A 158 -24.85 10.73 -3.12
N PHE A 159 -24.15 10.10 -2.18
CA PHE A 159 -24.76 9.22 -1.18
C PHE A 159 -24.32 9.68 0.24
N SER A 160 -23.61 8.82 0.96
CA SER A 160 -23.06 9.09 2.27
C SER A 160 -21.80 8.24 2.49
N TRP A 161 -20.98 8.60 3.49
CA TRP A 161 -19.72 7.91 3.76
C TRP A 161 -19.82 6.37 3.95
N PRO A 162 -20.89 5.77 4.52
CA PRO A 162 -20.98 4.30 4.65
C PRO A 162 -20.91 3.55 3.31
N TRP A 163 -21.31 4.18 2.21
CA TRP A 163 -21.30 3.56 0.90
C TRP A 163 -19.90 3.27 0.36
N ILE A 164 -18.85 3.96 0.87
CA ILE A 164 -17.46 3.61 0.54
C ILE A 164 -17.11 2.18 0.98
N PHE A 165 -17.76 1.70 2.04
CA PHE A 165 -17.59 0.33 2.54
C PHE A 165 -18.55 -0.65 1.86
N PHE A 166 -19.79 -0.23 1.58
CA PHE A 166 -20.78 -1.10 0.94
C PHE A 166 -20.42 -1.47 -0.49
N ILE A 167 -19.69 -0.63 -1.22
CA ILE A 167 -19.22 -0.94 -2.59
C ILE A 167 -18.33 -2.18 -2.63
N ASN A 168 -17.65 -2.50 -1.53
CA ASN A 168 -16.80 -3.69 -1.42
C ASN A 168 -17.61 -5.00 -1.38
N LEU A 169 -18.90 -4.97 -1.00
CA LEU A 169 -19.71 -6.17 -0.80
C LEU A 169 -19.95 -6.95 -2.10
N PRO A 170 -20.54 -6.37 -3.15
CA PRO A 170 -20.81 -7.13 -4.36
C PRO A 170 -19.53 -7.64 -5.02
N ILE A 171 -18.46 -6.84 -4.99
CA ILE A 171 -17.18 -7.18 -5.59
C ILE A 171 -16.48 -8.27 -4.78
N GLY A 172 -16.44 -8.11 -3.45
CA GLY A 172 -15.82 -9.07 -2.55
C GLY A 172 -16.53 -10.42 -2.53
N LEU A 173 -17.87 -10.43 -2.54
CA LEU A 173 -18.65 -11.68 -2.64
C LEU A 173 -18.41 -12.40 -3.95
N PHE A 174 -18.33 -11.68 -5.07
CA PHE A 174 -17.99 -12.28 -6.37
C PHE A 174 -16.57 -12.86 -6.34
N ALA A 175 -15.57 -12.09 -5.86
CA ALA A 175 -14.19 -12.55 -5.76
C ALA A 175 -14.07 -13.77 -4.84
N PHE A 176 -14.74 -13.76 -3.68
CA PHE A 176 -14.84 -14.89 -2.77
C PHE A 176 -15.40 -16.14 -3.45
N ALA A 177 -16.57 -16.03 -4.09
CA ALA A 177 -17.23 -17.17 -4.73
C ALA A 177 -16.37 -17.75 -5.88
N ALA A 178 -15.80 -16.89 -6.71
CA ALA A 178 -14.93 -17.31 -7.81
C ALA A 178 -13.65 -17.99 -7.30
N CYS A 179 -12.97 -17.40 -6.31
CA CYS A 179 -11.76 -17.99 -5.74
C CYS A 179 -12.07 -19.28 -4.99
N ALA A 180 -13.17 -19.37 -4.23
CA ALA A 180 -13.58 -20.59 -3.53
C ALA A 180 -13.89 -21.75 -4.47
N ALA A 181 -14.41 -21.45 -5.67
CA ALA A 181 -14.72 -22.44 -6.69
C ALA A 181 -13.49 -22.88 -7.50
N LEU A 182 -12.54 -21.98 -7.75
CA LEU A 182 -11.42 -22.21 -8.67
C LEU A 182 -10.12 -22.65 -7.98
N LEU A 183 -9.89 -22.23 -6.74
CA LEU A 183 -8.68 -22.58 -6.00
C LEU A 183 -8.80 -24.00 -5.42
N ARG A 184 -7.82 -24.83 -5.74
CA ARG A 184 -7.71 -26.15 -5.13
C ARG A 184 -7.33 -26.02 -3.67
N ARG A 185 -8.09 -26.65 -2.79
CA ARG A 185 -7.80 -26.71 -1.36
C ARG A 185 -6.75 -27.80 -1.14
N GLU A 186 -5.50 -27.41 -0.98
CA GLU A 186 -4.47 -28.33 -0.51
C GLU A 186 -4.77 -28.70 0.95
N PRO A 187 -4.62 -29.98 1.33
CA PRO A 187 -4.74 -30.35 2.73
C PRO A 187 -3.63 -29.65 3.53
N PRO A 188 -3.88 -29.26 4.78
CA PRO A 188 -2.82 -28.74 5.65
C PRO A 188 -1.72 -29.77 5.79
N ASP A 189 -0.46 -29.32 5.88
CA ASP A 189 0.65 -30.20 6.17
C ASP A 189 0.40 -30.87 7.55
N PRO A 190 0.40 -32.23 7.63
CA PRO A 190 0.21 -32.93 8.91
C PRO A 190 1.36 -32.67 9.90
N HIS A 191 2.53 -32.24 9.43
CA HIS A 191 3.70 -31.89 10.25
C HIS A 191 3.85 -30.39 10.43
N GLN A 192 2.82 -29.74 10.99
CA GLN A 192 2.88 -28.32 11.25
C GLN A 192 3.97 -28.00 12.29
N PRO A 193 4.88 -27.08 12.01
CA PRO A 193 5.88 -26.65 12.99
C PRO A 193 5.22 -25.99 14.20
N PRO A 194 5.87 -25.99 15.38
CA PRO A 194 5.38 -25.30 16.55
C PRO A 194 5.14 -23.80 16.26
N MET A 195 4.27 -23.18 17.04
CA MET A 195 3.94 -21.77 16.89
C MET A 195 5.02 -20.91 17.57
N ASP A 196 5.66 -20.06 16.80
CA ASP A 196 6.59 -19.06 17.35
C ASP A 196 5.80 -17.86 17.93
N VAL A 197 5.33 -18.07 19.18
CA VAL A 197 4.55 -17.04 19.88
C VAL A 197 5.39 -15.79 20.16
N MET A 198 6.68 -15.97 20.47
CA MET A 198 7.56 -14.84 20.78
C MET A 198 7.81 -13.97 19.54
N GLY A 199 8.11 -14.60 18.39
CA GLY A 199 8.25 -13.89 17.12
C GLY A 199 6.99 -13.11 16.75
N ILE A 200 5.78 -13.72 16.92
CA ILE A 200 4.52 -13.01 16.67
C ILE A 200 4.33 -11.82 17.60
N VAL A 201 4.59 -11.96 18.91
CA VAL A 201 4.45 -10.87 19.88
C VAL A 201 5.42 -9.74 19.56
N LEU A 202 6.69 -10.05 19.30
CA LEU A 202 7.71 -9.04 18.95
C LEU A 202 7.35 -8.32 17.63
N LEU A 203 6.82 -9.05 16.65
CA LEU A 203 6.35 -8.48 15.40
C LEU A 203 5.18 -7.52 15.62
N VAL A 204 4.14 -7.97 16.34
CA VAL A 204 2.93 -7.16 16.60
C VAL A 204 3.30 -5.89 17.37
N VAL A 205 4.09 -6.00 18.42
CA VAL A 205 4.50 -4.87 19.24
C VAL A 205 5.43 -3.94 18.44
N GLY A 206 6.43 -4.50 17.76
CA GLY A 206 7.44 -3.72 17.03
C GLY A 206 6.85 -2.98 15.84
N VAL A 207 6.10 -3.68 14.99
CA VAL A 207 5.48 -3.07 13.80
C VAL A 207 4.33 -2.15 14.20
N GLY A 208 3.52 -2.54 15.19
CA GLY A 208 2.42 -1.71 15.69
C GLY A 208 2.92 -0.40 16.29
N ALA A 209 3.98 -0.45 17.12
CA ALA A 209 4.59 0.76 17.68
C ALA A 209 5.25 1.63 16.58
N LEU A 210 5.96 1.02 15.62
CA LEU A 210 6.58 1.74 14.52
C LEU A 210 5.55 2.45 13.65
N GLN A 211 4.46 1.74 13.28
CA GLN A 211 3.38 2.34 12.50
C GLN A 211 2.71 3.47 13.29
N GLY A 212 2.51 3.29 14.60
CA GLY A 212 2.02 4.35 15.48
C GLY A 212 2.91 5.59 15.49
N VAL A 213 4.24 5.43 15.51
CA VAL A 213 5.18 6.56 15.37
C VAL A 213 5.01 7.27 14.04
N LEU A 214 4.91 6.53 12.94
CA LEU A 214 4.81 7.10 11.60
C LEU A 214 3.47 7.83 11.37
N ASP A 215 2.37 7.28 11.89
CA ASP A 215 1.03 7.84 11.72
C ASP A 215 0.74 9.02 12.65
N LEU A 216 1.19 8.95 13.92
CA LEU A 216 0.89 9.94 14.95
C LEU A 216 2.00 10.98 15.16
N GLY A 217 3.21 10.71 14.67
CA GLY A 217 4.39 11.54 14.93
C GLY A 217 4.19 12.99 14.56
N ARG A 218 3.61 13.26 13.39
CA ARG A 218 3.32 14.61 12.91
C ARG A 218 2.38 15.39 13.85
N ASP A 219 1.27 14.77 14.25
CA ASP A 219 0.23 15.44 15.04
C ASP A 219 0.68 15.72 16.48
N HIS A 220 1.69 14.96 16.96
CA HIS A 220 2.24 15.09 18.30
C HIS A 220 3.60 15.80 18.35
N GLY A 221 4.05 16.41 17.26
CA GLY A 221 5.35 17.14 17.23
C GLY A 221 6.57 16.21 17.30
N TRP A 222 6.44 14.96 16.85
CA TRP A 222 7.52 13.96 16.78
C TRP A 222 8.18 13.73 18.17
N PHE A 223 9.49 13.83 18.24
CA PHE A 223 10.28 13.52 19.45
C PHE A 223 10.12 14.56 20.59
N ASP A 224 9.35 15.62 20.41
CA ASP A 224 8.96 16.52 21.49
C ASP A 224 7.87 15.89 22.38
N SER A 225 7.18 14.85 21.88
CA SER A 225 6.16 14.12 22.62
C SER A 225 6.75 12.88 23.31
N SER A 226 6.51 12.75 24.62
CA SER A 226 6.89 11.57 25.39
C SER A 226 6.24 10.27 24.87
N LEU A 227 5.01 10.37 24.29
CA LEU A 227 4.32 9.26 23.66
C LEU A 227 5.11 8.73 22.46
N ILE A 228 5.53 9.61 21.55
CA ILE A 228 6.27 9.22 20.34
C ILE A 228 7.65 8.69 20.68
N VAL A 229 8.34 9.30 21.67
CA VAL A 229 9.62 8.76 22.19
C VAL A 229 9.42 7.37 22.77
N GLY A 230 8.37 7.16 23.58
CA GLY A 230 8.06 5.85 24.17
C GLY A 230 7.75 4.80 23.09
N LEU A 231 6.91 5.12 22.11
CA LEU A 231 6.59 4.23 20.97
C LEU A 231 7.84 3.92 20.13
N SER A 232 8.72 4.91 19.91
CA SER A 232 9.96 4.72 19.15
C SER A 232 10.93 3.78 19.88
N LEU A 233 11.05 3.90 21.19
CA LEU A 233 11.86 2.98 22.00
C LEU A 233 11.29 1.56 22.00
N ILE A 234 9.98 1.41 22.16
CA ILE A 234 9.28 0.12 22.08
C ILE A 234 9.50 -0.50 20.71
N ALA A 235 9.30 0.27 19.62
CA ALA A 235 9.51 -0.20 18.25
C ALA A 235 10.95 -0.67 18.04
N ALA A 236 11.94 0.14 18.42
CA ALA A 236 13.35 -0.20 18.27
C ALA A 236 13.73 -1.47 19.05
N LEU A 237 13.35 -1.55 20.33
CA LEU A 237 13.64 -2.71 21.15
C LEU A 237 12.96 -3.99 20.64
N ALA A 238 11.66 -3.90 20.29
CA ALA A 238 10.91 -5.06 19.81
C ALA A 238 11.42 -5.53 18.43
N LEU A 239 11.71 -4.63 17.49
CA LEU A 239 12.20 -5.00 16.16
C LEU A 239 13.64 -5.53 16.19
N VAL A 240 14.52 -4.97 17.01
CA VAL A 240 15.87 -5.51 17.19
C VAL A 240 15.80 -6.90 17.83
N SER A 241 14.97 -7.05 18.88
CA SER A 241 14.76 -8.36 19.52
C SER A 241 14.14 -9.37 18.54
N LEU A 242 13.22 -8.94 17.67
CA LEU A 242 12.64 -9.77 16.62
C LEU A 242 13.74 -10.28 15.67
N LEU A 243 14.61 -9.40 15.16
CA LEU A 243 15.68 -9.80 14.23
C LEU A 243 16.65 -10.81 14.86
N ILE A 244 17.00 -10.62 16.15
CA ILE A 244 17.84 -11.55 16.89
C ILE A 244 17.11 -12.89 17.07
N TRP A 245 15.86 -12.87 17.49
CA TRP A 245 15.04 -14.03 17.74
C TRP A 245 14.84 -14.87 16.46
N GLU A 246 14.35 -14.26 15.38
CA GLU A 246 14.08 -14.90 14.09
C GLU A 246 15.35 -15.47 13.43
N SER A 247 16.53 -14.91 13.76
CA SER A 247 17.80 -15.44 13.25
C SER A 247 18.23 -16.75 13.90
N ALA A 248 17.72 -17.05 15.10
CA ALA A 248 18.04 -18.23 15.89
C ALA A 248 16.90 -19.27 15.91
N GLU A 249 15.66 -18.87 15.59
CA GLU A 249 14.47 -19.72 15.64
C GLU A 249 14.46 -20.71 14.47
N PRO A 250 14.29 -22.03 14.73
CA PRO A 250 14.20 -23.04 13.67
C PRO A 250 12.98 -22.88 12.75
N TYR A 251 11.87 -22.37 13.29
CA TYR A 251 10.61 -22.18 12.57
C TYR A 251 10.12 -20.72 12.67
N PRO A 252 10.87 -19.78 12.07
CA PRO A 252 10.63 -18.36 12.22
C PRO A 252 9.31 -17.92 11.56
N VAL A 253 8.67 -16.88 12.13
CA VAL A 253 7.51 -16.23 11.54
C VAL A 253 7.90 -15.49 10.27
N ILE A 254 9.07 -14.86 10.29
CA ILE A 254 9.66 -14.15 9.16
C ILE A 254 10.89 -14.91 8.69
N ASP A 255 10.83 -15.49 7.50
CA ASP A 255 11.97 -16.23 6.93
C ASP A 255 13.10 -15.30 6.46
N LEU A 256 13.97 -14.92 7.37
CA LEU A 256 15.15 -14.09 7.09
C LEU A 256 16.16 -14.78 6.14
N SER A 257 16.04 -16.10 5.93
CA SER A 257 16.91 -16.82 5.00
C SER A 257 16.77 -16.34 3.54
N LEU A 258 15.63 -15.72 3.21
CA LEU A 258 15.37 -15.11 1.90
C LEU A 258 16.40 -14.02 1.55
N PHE A 259 16.90 -13.29 2.55
CA PHE A 259 17.94 -12.27 2.34
C PHE A 259 19.33 -12.83 2.04
N ARG A 260 19.54 -14.15 2.13
CA ARG A 260 20.79 -14.78 1.66
C ARG A 260 20.89 -14.78 0.12
N ASP A 261 19.75 -14.75 -0.58
CA ASP A 261 19.76 -14.54 -2.04
C ASP A 261 19.98 -13.05 -2.34
N ARG A 262 21.06 -12.76 -3.09
CA ARG A 262 21.43 -11.39 -3.45
C ARG A 262 20.35 -10.72 -4.31
N THR A 263 19.70 -11.50 -5.19
CA THR A 263 18.66 -10.96 -6.09
C THR A 263 17.45 -10.50 -5.29
N PHE A 264 17.03 -11.28 -4.29
CA PHE A 264 15.97 -10.91 -3.36
C PHE A 264 16.36 -9.65 -2.57
N SER A 265 17.52 -9.66 -1.90
CA SER A 265 17.99 -8.58 -1.03
C SER A 265 18.11 -7.24 -1.75
N PHE A 266 18.83 -7.21 -2.88
CA PHE A 266 18.98 -5.99 -3.68
C PHE A 266 17.65 -5.57 -4.32
N GLY A 267 16.86 -6.53 -4.80
CA GLY A 267 15.55 -6.26 -5.37
C GLY A 267 14.61 -5.58 -4.36
N VAL A 268 14.53 -6.12 -3.14
CA VAL A 268 13.72 -5.53 -2.06
C VAL A 268 14.27 -4.16 -1.64
N ALA A 269 15.58 -3.98 -1.53
CA ALA A 269 16.16 -2.68 -1.21
C ALA A 269 15.85 -1.61 -2.27
N ILE A 270 15.95 -1.96 -3.54
CA ILE A 270 15.67 -1.05 -4.66
C ILE A 270 14.18 -0.70 -4.71
N ILE A 271 13.27 -1.69 -4.55
CA ILE A 271 11.84 -1.41 -4.58
C ILE A 271 11.41 -0.56 -3.38
N SER A 272 12.01 -0.79 -2.21
CA SER A 272 11.77 0.00 -1.00
C SER A 272 12.19 1.46 -1.17
N LEU A 273 13.38 1.70 -1.72
CA LEU A 273 13.86 3.05 -2.03
C LEU A 273 12.97 3.76 -3.06
N GLY A 274 12.55 3.04 -4.11
CA GLY A 274 11.60 3.54 -5.10
C GLY A 274 10.25 3.90 -4.48
N MET A 275 9.76 3.11 -3.51
CA MET A 275 8.50 3.38 -2.82
C MET A 275 8.58 4.62 -1.92
N VAL A 276 9.71 4.86 -1.24
CA VAL A 276 9.93 6.14 -0.53
C VAL A 276 9.77 7.31 -1.50
N SER A 277 10.46 7.26 -2.64
CA SER A 277 10.40 8.34 -3.65
C SER A 277 9.00 8.51 -4.26
N PHE A 278 8.30 7.40 -4.53
CA PHE A 278 6.94 7.43 -5.07
C PHE A 278 5.93 8.00 -4.08
N SER A 279 6.07 7.70 -2.79
CA SER A 279 5.19 8.22 -1.73
C SER A 279 5.28 9.75 -1.61
N VAL A 280 6.47 10.33 -1.83
CA VAL A 280 6.64 11.79 -1.87
C VAL A 280 5.70 12.42 -2.91
N ILE A 281 5.69 11.88 -4.14
CA ILE A 281 4.83 12.39 -5.21
C ILE A 281 3.35 12.14 -4.87
N GLY A 282 3.02 10.92 -4.44
CA GLY A 282 1.65 10.51 -4.15
C GLY A 282 0.97 11.32 -3.04
N VAL A 283 1.74 11.92 -2.15
CA VAL A 283 1.22 12.69 -1.00
C VAL A 283 1.42 14.20 -1.18
N ILE A 284 2.64 14.63 -1.49
CA ILE A 284 2.95 16.07 -1.57
C ILE A 284 2.25 16.73 -2.76
N PHE A 285 2.15 16.03 -3.88
CA PHE A 285 1.54 16.60 -5.07
C PHE A 285 0.04 16.92 -4.92
N PRO A 286 -0.84 15.98 -4.47
CA PRO A 286 -2.22 16.31 -4.15
C PRO A 286 -2.37 17.33 -3.01
N LEU A 287 -1.48 17.30 -2.02
CA LEU A 287 -1.47 18.27 -0.92
C LEU A 287 -1.20 19.67 -1.46
N TRP A 288 -0.19 19.86 -2.30
CA TRP A 288 0.14 21.12 -2.94
C TRP A 288 -1.02 21.65 -3.79
N LEU A 289 -1.65 20.79 -4.59
CA LEU A 289 -2.80 21.18 -5.41
C LEU A 289 -3.96 21.71 -4.56
N GLN A 290 -4.23 21.08 -3.42
CA GLN A 290 -5.35 21.47 -2.57
C GLN A 290 -5.03 22.66 -1.68
N THR A 291 -3.84 22.72 -1.07
CA THR A 291 -3.50 23.77 -0.09
C THR A 291 -2.96 25.05 -0.73
N VAL A 292 -2.28 24.93 -1.86
CA VAL A 292 -1.58 26.07 -2.51
C VAL A 292 -2.31 26.52 -3.76
N MET A 293 -2.75 25.58 -4.62
CA MET A 293 -3.46 25.91 -5.87
C MET A 293 -4.98 26.08 -5.67
N GLY A 294 -5.52 25.74 -4.49
CA GLY A 294 -6.94 25.86 -4.17
C GLY A 294 -7.85 24.86 -4.90
N TYR A 295 -7.29 23.74 -5.40
CA TYR A 295 -8.07 22.70 -6.06
C TYR A 295 -8.91 21.96 -5.04
N THR A 296 -10.13 21.53 -5.45
CA THR A 296 -10.91 20.58 -4.66
C THR A 296 -10.24 19.19 -4.69
N ALA A 297 -10.56 18.32 -3.74
CA ALA A 297 -10.06 16.95 -3.72
C ALA A 297 -10.37 16.19 -5.02
N PHE A 298 -11.55 16.43 -5.59
CA PHE A 298 -11.95 15.86 -6.89
C PHE A 298 -11.07 16.39 -8.04
N GLN A 299 -10.82 17.69 -8.11
CA GLN A 299 -9.95 18.29 -9.12
C GLN A 299 -8.51 17.79 -8.99
N ALA A 300 -7.98 17.68 -7.76
CA ALA A 300 -6.67 17.09 -7.53
C ALA A 300 -6.61 15.62 -7.99
N GLY A 301 -7.66 14.83 -7.73
CA GLY A 301 -7.80 13.48 -8.25
C GLY A 301 -7.80 13.41 -9.78
N LEU A 302 -8.48 14.34 -10.45
CA LEU A 302 -8.49 14.43 -11.92
C LEU A 302 -7.12 14.76 -12.53
N THR A 303 -6.24 15.46 -11.81
CA THR A 303 -4.87 15.70 -12.29
C THR A 303 -4.00 14.44 -12.23
N VAL A 304 -4.30 13.53 -11.29
CA VAL A 304 -3.56 12.27 -11.12
C VAL A 304 -4.13 11.14 -12.00
N ALA A 305 -5.43 11.16 -12.29
CA ALA A 305 -6.11 10.09 -13.03
C ALA A 305 -5.46 9.72 -14.39
N PRO A 306 -4.95 10.68 -15.21
CA PRO A 306 -4.30 10.38 -16.48
C PRO A 306 -3.04 9.49 -16.38
N LEU A 307 -2.36 9.48 -15.23
CA LEU A 307 -1.27 8.56 -14.93
C LEU A 307 -1.70 7.10 -15.16
N GLY A 308 -2.93 6.75 -14.73
CA GLY A 308 -3.47 5.40 -14.87
C GLY A 308 -3.56 4.92 -16.30
N ILE A 309 -3.82 5.80 -17.27
CA ILE A 309 -3.95 5.44 -18.68
C ILE A 309 -2.64 4.87 -19.22
N LEU A 310 -1.52 5.60 -19.04
CA LEU A 310 -0.21 5.12 -19.48
C LEU A 310 0.31 3.97 -18.60
N ALA A 311 0.03 3.99 -17.31
CA ALA A 311 0.38 2.87 -16.44
C ALA A 311 -0.28 1.56 -16.89
N LEU A 312 -1.53 1.59 -17.32
CA LEU A 312 -2.25 0.43 -17.86
C LEU A 312 -1.62 -0.07 -19.16
N VAL A 313 -1.41 0.83 -20.12
CA VAL A 313 -0.81 0.48 -21.44
C VAL A 313 0.60 -0.09 -21.26
N PHE A 314 1.43 0.60 -20.48
CA PHE A 314 2.82 0.17 -20.28
C PHE A 314 2.94 -1.08 -19.39
N SER A 315 2.02 -1.32 -18.45
CA SER A 315 1.97 -2.60 -17.72
C SER A 315 1.79 -3.78 -18.67
N MET A 316 0.88 -3.65 -19.63
CA MET A 316 0.66 -4.69 -20.62
C MET A 316 1.87 -4.87 -21.56
N LEU A 317 2.47 -3.76 -22.02
CA LEU A 317 3.66 -3.81 -22.87
C LEU A 317 4.85 -4.45 -22.14
N VAL A 318 5.13 -4.05 -20.91
CA VAL A 318 6.19 -4.65 -20.08
C VAL A 318 5.90 -6.14 -19.86
N GLY A 319 4.65 -6.51 -19.52
CA GLY A 319 4.27 -7.90 -19.32
C GLY A 319 4.46 -8.80 -20.54
N MET A 320 4.26 -8.26 -21.75
CA MET A 320 4.41 -9.01 -23.01
C MET A 320 5.85 -9.05 -23.52
N PHE A 321 6.64 -8.02 -23.27
CA PHE A 321 7.93 -7.84 -23.94
C PHE A 321 9.14 -7.90 -23.00
N LEU A 322 8.96 -7.99 -21.67
CA LEU A 322 10.09 -8.00 -20.75
C LEU A 322 11.07 -9.15 -21.01
N ASP A 323 10.59 -10.30 -21.49
CA ASP A 323 11.45 -11.45 -21.83
C ASP A 323 12.44 -11.14 -22.98
N ARG A 324 12.19 -10.09 -23.77
CA ARG A 324 13.05 -9.65 -24.87
C ARG A 324 14.07 -8.59 -24.49
N PHE A 325 13.87 -7.97 -23.32
CA PHE A 325 14.72 -6.88 -22.83
C PHE A 325 15.35 -7.26 -21.49
N ASP A 326 16.54 -6.77 -21.21
CA ASP A 326 17.13 -6.92 -19.88
C ASP A 326 16.28 -6.14 -18.86
N ALA A 327 15.82 -6.84 -17.81
CA ALA A 327 15.04 -6.25 -16.74
C ALA A 327 15.72 -5.03 -16.09
N ARG A 328 17.05 -5.02 -16.06
CA ARG A 328 17.85 -3.89 -15.54
C ARG A 328 17.66 -2.64 -16.37
N VAL A 329 17.65 -2.77 -17.70
CA VAL A 329 17.46 -1.64 -18.62
C VAL A 329 16.06 -1.06 -18.47
N VAL A 330 15.03 -1.92 -18.41
CA VAL A 330 13.63 -1.49 -18.25
C VAL A 330 13.43 -0.80 -16.90
N THR A 331 13.99 -1.35 -15.81
CA THR A 331 13.92 -0.72 -14.47
C THR A 331 14.67 0.61 -14.45
N SER A 332 15.85 0.71 -15.05
CA SER A 332 16.62 1.96 -15.12
C SER A 332 15.88 3.02 -15.92
N PHE A 333 15.21 2.62 -16.99
CA PHE A 333 14.34 3.53 -17.76
C PHE A 333 13.18 4.05 -16.90
N GLY A 334 12.55 3.18 -16.10
CA GLY A 334 11.53 3.60 -15.13
C GLY A 334 12.03 4.68 -14.17
N PHE A 335 13.23 4.50 -13.58
CA PHE A 335 13.86 5.51 -12.73
C PHE A 335 14.18 6.82 -13.48
N LEU A 336 14.63 6.72 -14.72
CA LEU A 336 14.91 7.90 -15.54
C LEU A 336 13.64 8.72 -15.79
N VAL A 337 12.52 8.06 -16.06
CA VAL A 337 11.22 8.72 -16.20
C VAL A 337 10.82 9.41 -14.89
N PHE A 338 10.97 8.74 -13.73
CA PHE A 338 10.72 9.38 -12.43
C PHE A 338 11.60 10.59 -12.20
N PHE A 339 12.89 10.50 -12.48
CA PHE A 339 13.83 11.62 -12.36
C PHE A 339 13.42 12.80 -13.25
N ALA A 340 13.07 12.53 -14.50
CA ALA A 340 12.66 13.58 -15.45
C ALA A 340 11.36 14.26 -14.99
N VAL A 341 10.37 13.49 -14.53
CA VAL A 341 9.09 14.03 -14.02
C VAL A 341 9.31 14.84 -12.75
N LEU A 342 10.04 14.33 -11.77
CA LEU A 342 10.35 15.08 -10.54
C LEU A 342 11.12 16.37 -10.81
N SER A 343 12.06 16.33 -11.77
CA SER A 343 12.79 17.52 -12.18
C SER A 343 11.86 18.55 -12.86
N TRP A 344 10.85 18.10 -13.58
CA TRP A 344 9.83 18.96 -14.17
C TRP A 344 8.93 19.58 -13.08
N ASP A 345 8.44 18.75 -12.16
CA ASP A 345 7.57 19.18 -11.05
C ASP A 345 8.26 20.21 -10.13
N ALA A 346 9.59 20.13 -9.98
CA ALA A 346 10.38 21.13 -9.24
C ALA A 346 10.31 22.55 -9.83
N HIS A 347 9.88 22.70 -11.07
CA HIS A 347 9.71 24.01 -11.75
C HIS A 347 8.25 24.49 -11.75
N PHE A 348 7.36 23.85 -11.02
CA PHE A 348 5.97 24.25 -10.94
C PHE A 348 5.82 25.62 -10.28
N THR A 349 4.92 26.44 -10.86
CA THR A 349 4.57 27.77 -10.38
C THR A 349 3.07 27.90 -10.16
N LEU A 350 2.64 28.92 -9.43
CA LEU A 350 1.22 29.15 -9.12
C LEU A 350 0.38 29.57 -10.35
N THR A 351 1.02 29.93 -11.45
CA THR A 351 0.36 30.40 -12.67
C THR A 351 0.17 29.33 -13.73
N MET A 352 0.51 28.08 -13.42
CA MET A 352 0.40 26.98 -14.38
C MET A 352 -1.04 26.61 -14.68
N SER A 353 -1.29 26.29 -15.96
CA SER A 353 -2.56 25.77 -16.40
C SER A 353 -2.73 24.29 -16.01
N PHE A 354 -3.98 23.81 -15.94
CA PHE A 354 -4.32 22.41 -15.66
C PHE A 354 -3.50 21.42 -16.52
N TRP A 355 -3.38 21.66 -17.82
CA TRP A 355 -2.66 20.77 -18.74
C TRP A 355 -1.15 20.73 -18.50
N GLN A 356 -0.56 21.84 -18.05
CA GLN A 356 0.87 21.87 -17.68
C GLN A 356 1.15 21.02 -16.44
N ILE A 357 0.19 20.93 -15.53
CA ILE A 357 0.26 20.11 -14.33
C ILE A 357 0.02 18.62 -14.66
N VAL A 358 -0.95 18.33 -15.52
CA VAL A 358 -1.32 16.95 -15.90
C VAL A 358 -0.26 16.27 -16.77
N THR A 359 0.46 17.01 -17.63
CA THR A 359 1.40 16.41 -18.59
C THR A 359 2.50 15.58 -17.93
N PRO A 360 3.26 16.08 -16.93
CA PRO A 360 4.29 15.25 -16.27
C PRO A 360 3.68 14.07 -15.51
N THR A 361 2.53 14.25 -14.87
CA THR A 361 1.81 13.14 -14.21
C THR A 361 1.41 12.05 -15.21
N PHE A 362 0.94 12.42 -16.39
CA PHE A 362 0.63 11.48 -17.45
C PHE A 362 1.87 10.67 -17.88
N ILE A 363 3.01 11.35 -18.10
CA ILE A 363 4.29 10.72 -18.46
C ILE A 363 4.79 9.79 -17.35
N GLN A 364 4.57 10.13 -16.09
CA GLN A 364 4.91 9.29 -14.93
C GLN A 364 4.28 7.91 -15.00
N GLY A 365 3.10 7.78 -15.62
CA GLY A 365 2.43 6.51 -15.87
C GLY A 365 3.26 5.51 -16.67
N ILE A 366 4.25 5.94 -17.44
CA ILE A 366 5.22 5.08 -18.13
C ILE A 366 6.22 4.48 -17.13
N GLY A 367 6.72 5.31 -16.22
CA GLY A 367 7.78 4.94 -15.28
C GLY A 367 7.36 3.86 -14.29
N LEU A 368 6.12 3.92 -13.79
CA LEU A 368 5.60 3.02 -12.77
C LEU A 368 5.69 1.54 -13.16
N PRO A 369 5.09 1.08 -14.28
CA PRO A 369 5.18 -0.32 -14.68
C PRO A 369 6.59 -0.75 -15.06
N CYS A 370 7.35 0.14 -15.69
CA CYS A 370 8.73 -0.13 -16.07
C CYS A 370 9.65 -0.33 -14.85
N PHE A 371 9.34 0.29 -13.73
CA PHE A 371 10.02 0.09 -12.45
C PHE A 371 9.50 -1.15 -11.71
N PHE A 372 8.18 -1.22 -11.53
CA PHE A 372 7.54 -2.11 -10.57
C PHE A 372 7.51 -3.57 -11.02
N ILE A 373 7.16 -3.83 -12.30
CA ILE A 373 6.95 -5.19 -12.83
C ILE A 373 8.27 -5.97 -12.94
N PRO A 374 9.33 -5.44 -13.58
CA PRO A 374 10.60 -6.18 -13.70
C PRO A 374 11.22 -6.46 -12.34
N LEU A 375 11.13 -5.50 -11.43
CA LEU A 375 11.73 -5.62 -10.11
C LEU A 375 10.99 -6.65 -9.25
N SER A 376 9.64 -6.64 -9.26
CA SER A 376 8.84 -7.67 -8.60
C SER A 376 9.10 -9.07 -9.19
N ALA A 377 9.25 -9.17 -10.51
CA ALA A 377 9.61 -10.42 -11.17
C ALA A 377 11.00 -10.90 -10.74
N ALA A 378 11.97 -10.00 -10.68
CA ALA A 378 13.35 -10.34 -10.26
C ALA A 378 13.41 -10.80 -8.81
N ILE A 379 12.73 -10.11 -7.88
CA ILE A 379 12.67 -10.46 -6.45
C ILE A 379 12.18 -11.91 -6.27
N LEU A 380 11.15 -12.32 -7.00
CA LEU A 380 10.50 -13.61 -6.82
C LEU A 380 11.05 -14.70 -7.77
N SER A 381 11.96 -14.36 -8.70
CA SER A 381 12.42 -15.25 -9.77
C SER A 381 13.16 -16.51 -9.28
N ARG A 382 13.92 -16.39 -8.20
CA ARG A 382 14.74 -17.45 -7.61
C ARG A 382 14.13 -18.10 -6.36
N VAL A 383 12.95 -17.61 -5.95
CA VAL A 383 12.29 -18.12 -4.75
C VAL A 383 11.61 -19.45 -5.06
N PRO A 384 11.85 -20.51 -4.26
CA PRO A 384 11.15 -21.78 -4.39
C PRO A 384 9.63 -21.59 -4.25
N ASN A 385 8.84 -22.42 -4.93
CA ASN A 385 7.38 -22.30 -4.92
C ASN A 385 6.78 -22.36 -3.52
N GLU A 386 7.35 -23.16 -2.62
CA GLU A 386 6.91 -23.31 -1.23
C GLU A 386 7.07 -22.04 -0.40
N LYS A 387 8.05 -21.21 -0.76
CA LYS A 387 8.37 -19.93 -0.07
C LYS A 387 7.80 -18.68 -0.76
N LEU A 388 7.07 -18.82 -1.88
CA LEU A 388 6.55 -17.66 -2.63
C LEU A 388 5.63 -16.77 -1.79
N ALA A 389 4.76 -17.36 -0.96
CA ALA A 389 3.89 -16.58 -0.09
C ALA A 389 4.67 -15.79 0.98
N ALA A 390 5.68 -16.42 1.59
CA ALA A 390 6.55 -15.77 2.57
C ALA A 390 7.38 -14.63 1.93
N ALA A 391 7.99 -14.89 0.77
CA ALA A 391 8.78 -13.92 0.04
C ALA A 391 7.93 -12.74 -0.47
N SER A 392 6.74 -13.01 -0.99
CA SER A 392 5.78 -11.99 -1.41
C SER A 392 5.29 -11.18 -0.20
N GLY A 393 4.96 -11.84 0.93
CA GLY A 393 4.58 -11.18 2.17
C GLY A 393 5.67 -10.24 2.68
N LEU A 394 6.91 -10.74 2.80
CA LEU A 394 8.05 -9.94 3.29
C LEU A 394 8.39 -8.78 2.35
N SER A 395 8.40 -9.01 1.03
CA SER A 395 8.64 -7.96 0.04
C SER A 395 7.54 -6.88 0.07
N ASN A 396 6.26 -7.28 0.15
CA ASN A 396 5.15 -6.34 0.24
C ASN A 396 5.16 -5.57 1.58
N PHE A 397 5.50 -6.23 2.69
CA PHE A 397 5.66 -5.59 3.98
C PHE A 397 6.70 -4.47 3.94
N LEU A 398 7.93 -4.78 3.48
CA LEU A 398 9.01 -3.79 3.39
C LEU A 398 8.68 -2.66 2.43
N ARG A 399 8.01 -2.95 1.33
CA ARG A 399 7.50 -1.95 0.38
C ARG A 399 6.50 -1.00 1.04
N THR A 400 5.51 -1.53 1.76
CA THR A 400 4.48 -0.73 2.44
C THR A 400 5.08 0.10 3.57
N LEU A 401 5.97 -0.49 4.35
CA LEU A 401 6.69 0.20 5.41
C LEU A 401 7.54 1.35 4.86
N SER A 402 8.24 1.12 3.75
CA SER A 402 9.03 2.15 3.07
C SER A 402 8.17 3.29 2.54
N ALA A 403 6.97 2.99 2.03
CA ALA A 403 6.00 4.00 1.62
C ALA A 403 5.52 4.84 2.82
N ALA A 404 5.24 4.21 3.96
CA ALA A 404 4.85 4.92 5.18
C ALA A 404 5.97 5.85 5.68
N PHE A 405 7.24 5.40 5.68
CA PHE A 405 8.39 6.26 5.96
C PHE A 405 8.48 7.43 4.97
N GLY A 406 8.36 7.16 3.67
CA GLY A 406 8.39 8.19 2.64
C GLY A 406 7.31 9.25 2.84
N THR A 407 6.10 8.84 3.17
CA THR A 407 4.98 9.74 3.49
C THR A 407 5.29 10.58 4.73
N ALA A 408 5.67 9.96 5.84
CA ALA A 408 5.94 10.65 7.10
C ALA A 408 7.06 11.69 6.96
N LEU A 409 8.19 11.32 6.33
CA LEU A 409 9.30 12.21 6.07
C LEU A 409 8.93 13.39 5.16
N SER A 410 8.18 13.11 4.09
CA SER A 410 7.80 14.12 3.09
C SER A 410 6.90 15.19 3.68
N VAL A 411 5.85 14.77 4.40
CA VAL A 411 4.89 15.70 5.01
C VAL A 411 5.56 16.53 6.09
N THR A 412 6.38 15.91 6.94
CA THR A 412 7.14 16.65 7.97
C THR A 412 8.09 17.68 7.35
N TRP A 413 8.80 17.31 6.29
CA TRP A 413 9.69 18.23 5.60
C TRP A 413 8.91 19.38 4.96
N TRP A 414 7.75 19.11 4.36
CA TRP A 414 6.85 20.11 3.80
C TRP A 414 6.39 21.12 4.85
N ASP A 415 5.89 20.64 6.00
CA ASP A 415 5.40 21.49 7.08
C ASP A 415 6.52 22.38 7.66
N ASN A 416 7.71 21.81 7.89
CA ASN A 416 8.86 22.56 8.36
C ASN A 416 9.28 23.66 7.38
N ARG A 417 9.31 23.36 6.08
CA ARG A 417 9.62 24.34 5.04
C ARG A 417 8.57 25.45 5.00
N ALA A 418 7.29 25.09 5.05
CA ALA A 418 6.20 26.07 5.07
C ALA A 418 6.32 27.01 6.29
N ALA A 419 6.53 26.45 7.48
CA ALA A 419 6.71 27.23 8.72
C ALA A 419 7.90 28.20 8.61
N HIS A 420 9.05 27.76 8.08
CA HIS A 420 10.22 28.62 7.88
C HIS A 420 9.94 29.77 6.90
N HIS A 421 9.25 29.50 5.79
CA HIS A 421 8.91 30.57 4.82
C HIS A 421 7.94 31.59 5.40
N TYR A 422 6.90 31.15 6.10
CA TYR A 422 5.97 32.05 6.79
C TYR A 422 6.68 32.89 7.87
N GLY A 423 7.59 32.30 8.66
CA GLY A 423 8.41 33.02 9.64
C GLY A 423 9.27 34.11 9.00
N ASN A 424 9.92 33.82 7.89
CA ASN A 424 10.77 34.78 7.17
C ASN A 424 9.94 35.95 6.57
N ILE A 425 8.76 35.67 6.03
CA ILE A 425 7.85 36.71 5.50
C ILE A 425 7.38 37.61 6.64
N ALA A 426 6.90 37.04 7.75
CA ALA A 426 6.46 37.80 8.91
C ALA A 426 7.57 38.70 9.47
N GLN A 427 8.81 38.20 9.58
CA GLN A 427 9.96 39.00 10.01
C GLN A 427 10.29 40.14 9.03
N SER A 428 10.19 39.89 7.72
CA SER A 428 10.45 40.90 6.70
C SER A 428 9.37 42.00 6.68
N GLU A 429 8.12 41.66 6.95
CA GLU A 429 7.03 42.63 7.08
C GLU A 429 7.13 43.46 8.36
N ILE A 430 7.44 42.83 9.51
CA ILE A 430 7.68 43.55 10.76
C ILE A 430 8.89 44.50 10.63
N GLY A 431 9.98 44.05 9.98
CA GLY A 431 11.14 44.90 9.71
C GLY A 431 10.85 46.11 8.81
N ARG A 432 9.91 45.98 7.89
CA ARG A 432 9.46 47.09 7.03
C ARG A 432 8.47 48.04 7.74
N ALA A 433 7.75 47.59 8.73
CA ALA A 433 6.84 48.42 9.52
C ALA A 433 7.57 49.28 10.57
N HIS A 434 8.84 48.99 10.85
CA HIS A 434 9.71 49.74 11.79
C HIS A 434 10.68 50.70 11.10
N VAL A 435 10.66 50.85 9.78
CA VAL A 435 11.38 51.85 9.00
C VAL A 435 10.40 52.83 8.38
#